data_a269aa42853bfd116a02f8f0b7dfd23f
#
_entry.id   a269aa42853bfd116a02f8f0b7dfd23f
#
_cell.length_a   1.000
_cell.length_b   1.000
_cell.length_c   1.000
_cell.angle_alpha   90.00
_cell.angle_beta   90.00
_cell.angle_gamma   90.00
#
_symmetry.space_group_name_H-M   'P 1'
#
loop_
_entity.id
_entity.type
_entity.pdbx_description
1 polymer ?
#
loop_
_entity_poly.entity_id
_entity_poly.type
_entity_poly.pdbx_seq_one_letter_code
_entity_poly.pdbx_strand_id
1 'polypeptide(L)'
;MRERVSQQLKEIERRYDVKVLYACESGSRGWGFASPDSDYDVRFLYVHPLEWYLRVESPRDVIELPIDDELDVSGWEWRKALGLLKGANPTLIEWLDSPVVYQQDEETITAFKAMVPMWFSPLRARWHYYSMAQKNFPGYL
;
A
#
# COMPACT_ATOMS: atom_id res chain seq x y z
N MET A 1 -12.48 12.60 -9.50
CA MET A 1 -11.79 11.96 -8.36
C MET A 1 -10.29 11.79 -8.57
N ARG A 2 -9.83 11.42 -9.76
CA ARG A 2 -8.37 11.30 -10.03
C ARG A 2 -7.60 12.57 -9.71
N GLU A 3 -8.14 13.73 -10.09
CA GLU A 3 -7.49 15.01 -9.80
C GLU A 3 -7.39 15.25 -8.29
N ARG A 4 -8.44 14.93 -7.56
CA ARG A 4 -8.47 15.07 -6.10
C ARG A 4 -7.44 14.16 -5.44
N VAL A 5 -7.33 12.90 -5.90
CA VAL A 5 -6.32 11.96 -5.42
C VAL A 5 -4.91 12.49 -5.75
N SER A 6 -4.69 12.96 -6.97
CA SER A 6 -3.39 13.51 -7.37
C SER A 6 -2.99 14.71 -6.50
N GLN A 7 -3.92 15.59 -6.20
CA GLN A 7 -3.67 16.72 -5.30
C GLN A 7 -3.33 16.28 -3.89
N GLN A 8 -4.02 15.28 -3.37
CA GLN A 8 -3.74 14.71 -2.06
C GLN A 8 -2.35 14.08 -2.00
N LEU A 9 -1.95 13.35 -3.03
CA LEU A 9 -0.62 12.76 -3.08
C LEU A 9 0.48 13.82 -3.12
N LYS A 10 0.29 14.89 -3.87
CA LYS A 10 1.24 16.02 -3.91
C LYS A 10 1.33 16.71 -2.56
N GLU A 11 0.22 16.90 -1.88
CA GLU A 11 0.20 17.50 -0.54
C GLU A 11 0.92 16.61 0.47
N ILE A 12 0.78 15.30 0.37
CA ILE A 12 1.50 14.34 1.21
C ILE A 12 3.01 14.47 0.96
N GLU A 13 3.42 14.52 -0.30
CA GLU A 13 4.83 14.68 -0.65
C GLU A 13 5.43 15.94 -0.06
N ARG A 14 4.69 17.05 -0.12
CA ARG A 14 5.13 18.32 0.43
C ARG A 14 5.16 18.31 1.96
N ARG A 15 4.09 17.84 2.58
CA ARG A 15 3.91 17.90 4.04
C ARG A 15 4.87 16.97 4.79
N TYR A 16 5.10 15.78 4.25
CA TYR A 16 5.91 14.76 4.92
C TYR A 16 7.33 14.65 4.35
N ASP A 17 7.66 15.46 3.35
CA ASP A 17 8.96 15.41 2.66
C ASP A 17 9.27 13.97 2.19
N VAL A 18 8.36 13.42 1.43
CA VAL A 18 8.46 12.07 0.86
C VAL A 18 8.19 12.11 -0.64
N LYS A 19 8.59 11.04 -1.32
CA LYS A 19 8.23 10.82 -2.72
C LYS A 19 7.32 9.60 -2.80
N VAL A 20 6.16 9.76 -3.41
CA VAL A 20 5.23 8.66 -3.67
C VAL A 20 5.72 7.88 -4.88
N LEU A 21 6.05 6.61 -4.68
CA LEU A 21 6.54 5.73 -5.74
C LEU A 21 5.42 4.95 -6.43
N TYR A 22 4.32 4.75 -5.73
CA TYR A 22 3.18 4.00 -6.24
C TYR A 22 1.93 4.41 -5.47
N ALA A 23 0.82 4.53 -6.17
CA ALA A 23 -0.48 4.74 -5.54
C ALA A 23 -1.56 4.06 -6.37
N CYS A 24 -2.45 3.36 -5.70
CA CYS A 24 -3.50 2.58 -6.34
C CYS A 24 -4.83 2.70 -5.59
N GLU A 25 -5.88 2.24 -6.26
CA GLU A 25 -7.16 1.98 -5.62
C GLU A 25 -7.16 0.56 -5.07
N SER A 26 -7.28 0.41 -3.75
CA SER A 26 -7.27 -0.91 -3.10
C SER A 26 -8.66 -1.44 -2.77
N GLY A 27 -9.65 -0.58 -2.81
CA GLY A 27 -11.03 -0.94 -2.47
C GLY A 27 -11.81 -1.52 -3.63
N SER A 28 -13.13 -1.65 -3.42
CA SER A 28 -14.04 -2.25 -4.38
C SER A 28 -14.04 -1.57 -5.75
N ARG A 29 -13.73 -0.26 -5.79
CA ARG A 29 -13.67 0.47 -7.06
C ARG A 29 -12.53 0.00 -7.96
N GLY A 30 -11.42 -0.45 -7.37
CA GLY A 30 -10.31 -1.01 -8.12
C GLY A 30 -10.67 -2.34 -8.80
N TRP A 31 -11.50 -3.14 -8.15
CA TRP A 31 -11.83 -4.49 -8.60
C TRP A 31 -13.21 -4.61 -9.26
N GLY A 32 -13.88 -3.49 -9.51
CA GLY A 32 -15.15 -3.49 -10.25
C GLY A 32 -16.39 -3.84 -9.45
N PHE A 33 -16.31 -3.87 -8.12
CA PHE A 33 -17.42 -4.18 -7.25
C PHE A 33 -18.09 -2.94 -6.65
N ALA A 34 -17.69 -1.76 -7.12
CA ALA A 34 -18.12 -0.51 -6.53
C ALA A 34 -19.59 -0.23 -6.78
N SER A 35 -20.29 0.24 -5.74
CA SER A 35 -21.56 0.94 -5.87
C SER A 35 -21.30 2.46 -5.93
N PRO A 36 -22.31 3.27 -6.29
CA PRO A 36 -22.15 4.73 -6.26
C PRO A 36 -21.77 5.28 -4.88
N ASP A 37 -22.11 4.57 -3.82
CA ASP A 37 -21.84 4.98 -2.44
C ASP A 37 -20.54 4.44 -1.87
N SER A 38 -19.76 3.68 -2.66
CA SER A 38 -18.50 3.12 -2.20
C SER A 38 -17.44 4.21 -2.01
N ASP A 39 -16.68 4.12 -0.91
CA ASP A 39 -15.54 4.98 -0.66
C ASP A 39 -14.40 4.72 -1.65
N TYR A 40 -13.53 5.70 -1.76
CA TYR A 40 -12.26 5.55 -2.48
C TYR A 40 -11.18 5.21 -1.47
N ASP A 41 -10.55 4.04 -1.65
CA ASP A 41 -9.48 3.55 -0.78
C ASP A 41 -8.14 3.67 -1.51
N VAL A 42 -7.50 4.80 -1.33
CA VAL A 42 -6.19 5.07 -1.95
C VAL A 42 -5.09 4.56 -1.05
N ARG A 43 -4.23 3.71 -1.60
CA ARG A 43 -3.09 3.17 -0.89
C ARG A 43 -1.82 3.49 -1.66
N PHE A 44 -0.77 3.88 -0.95
CA PHE A 44 0.45 4.31 -1.61
C PHE A 44 1.70 3.80 -0.90
N LEU A 45 2.78 3.74 -1.66
CA LEU A 45 4.13 3.43 -1.18
C LEU A 45 4.99 4.66 -1.36
N TYR A 46 5.78 5.00 -0.34
CA TYR A 46 6.58 6.22 -0.36
C TYR A 46 7.98 6.00 0.19
N VAL A 47 8.89 6.89 -0.19
CA VAL A 47 10.28 6.86 0.26
C VAL A 47 10.64 8.23 0.83
N HIS A 48 11.44 8.22 1.88
CA HIS A 48 12.01 9.42 2.49
C HIS A 48 13.36 9.79 1.87
N PRO A 49 13.82 11.04 2.09
CA PRO A 49 15.24 11.37 1.84
C PRO A 49 16.17 10.49 2.68
N LEU A 50 17.42 10.37 2.22
CA LEU A 50 18.40 9.47 2.83
C LEU A 50 18.60 9.72 4.34
N GLU A 51 18.59 10.97 4.77
CA GLU A 51 18.78 11.33 6.19
C GLU A 51 17.77 10.66 7.12
N TRP A 52 16.56 10.44 6.65
CA TRP A 52 15.53 9.77 7.44
C TRP A 52 15.96 8.34 7.82
N TYR A 53 16.66 7.65 6.91
CA TYR A 53 17.09 6.26 7.13
C TYR A 53 18.32 6.14 8.02
N LEU A 54 18.99 7.25 8.27
CA LEU A 54 20.20 7.28 9.09
C LEU A 54 19.91 7.59 10.57
N ARG A 55 18.65 7.69 10.95
CA ARG A 55 18.26 7.94 12.34
C ARG A 55 18.48 6.71 13.21
N VAL A 56 18.85 6.96 14.47
CA VAL A 56 19.01 5.91 15.47
C VAL A 56 17.65 5.32 15.86
N GLU A 57 16.66 6.17 16.09
CA GLU A 57 15.30 5.75 16.40
C GLU A 57 14.56 5.41 15.12
N SER A 58 13.66 4.41 15.20
CA SER A 58 12.82 4.02 14.07
C SER A 58 11.56 4.89 14.05
N PRO A 59 11.46 5.88 13.15
CA PRO A 59 10.25 6.68 13.04
C PRO A 59 9.08 5.85 12.51
N ARG A 60 7.90 6.40 12.63
CA ARG A 60 6.69 5.77 12.10
C ARG A 60 6.81 5.51 10.60
N ASP A 61 6.47 4.30 10.15
CA ASP A 61 6.62 3.85 8.77
C ASP A 61 5.30 3.76 8.00
N VAL A 62 4.29 4.47 8.49
CA VAL A 62 2.99 4.59 7.82
C VAL A 62 2.55 6.05 7.83
N ILE A 63 1.83 6.44 6.81
CA ILE A 63 1.13 7.72 6.74
C ILE A 63 -0.35 7.40 6.60
N GLU A 64 -1.15 7.91 7.52
CA GLU A 64 -2.61 7.74 7.50
C GLU A 64 -3.23 9.13 7.61
N LEU A 65 -4.01 9.50 6.61
CA LEU A 65 -4.78 10.74 6.67
C LEU A 65 -6.14 10.47 7.32
N PRO A 66 -6.71 11.47 8.02
CA PRO A 66 -8.10 11.35 8.46
C PRO A 66 -9.01 11.11 7.25
N ILE A 67 -9.99 10.23 7.42
CA ILE A 67 -10.96 9.97 6.36
C ILE A 67 -11.74 11.25 6.08
N ASP A 68 -11.77 11.66 4.82
CA ASP A 68 -12.42 12.88 4.38
C ASP A 68 -13.50 12.51 3.36
N ASP A 69 -14.75 12.75 3.73
CA ASP A 69 -15.92 12.38 2.93
C ASP A 69 -15.84 10.89 2.51
N GLU A 70 -15.61 10.67 1.22
CA GLU A 70 -15.53 9.34 0.62
C GLU A 70 -14.10 8.91 0.30
N LEU A 71 -13.09 9.64 0.83
CA LEU A 71 -11.68 9.41 0.48
C LEU A 71 -10.88 8.96 1.70
N ASP A 72 -10.37 7.73 1.64
CA ASP A 72 -9.51 7.13 2.64
C ASP A 72 -8.11 6.94 2.03
N VAL A 73 -7.12 7.66 2.54
CA VAL A 73 -5.76 7.69 2.00
C VAL A 73 -4.77 7.26 3.06
N SER A 74 -4.03 6.19 2.79
CA SER A 74 -2.95 5.76 3.67
C SER A 74 -1.84 5.09 2.86
N GLY A 75 -0.63 5.04 3.43
CA GLY A 75 0.50 4.49 2.74
C GLY A 75 1.55 3.89 3.65
N TRP A 76 2.41 3.08 3.05
CA TRP A 76 3.52 2.41 3.70
C TRP A 76 4.86 2.95 3.21
N GLU A 77 5.80 3.12 4.14
CA GLU A 77 7.16 3.49 3.84
C GLU A 77 7.87 2.34 3.10
N TRP A 78 8.83 2.69 2.26
CA TRP A 78 9.48 1.75 1.33
C TRP A 78 10.14 0.55 2.02
N ARG A 79 10.86 0.75 3.13
CA ARG A 79 11.47 -0.37 3.86
C ARG A 79 10.43 -1.30 4.46
N LYS A 80 9.33 -0.73 4.96
CA LYS A 80 8.19 -1.53 5.40
C LYS A 80 7.65 -2.37 4.26
N ALA A 81 7.46 -1.77 3.09
CA ALA A 81 6.97 -2.48 1.91
C ALA A 81 7.92 -3.61 1.49
N LEU A 82 9.23 -3.36 1.52
CA LEU A 82 10.23 -4.40 1.23
C LEU A 82 10.16 -5.56 2.21
N GLY A 83 9.97 -5.27 3.50
CA GLY A 83 9.78 -6.31 4.52
C GLY A 83 8.50 -7.11 4.32
N LEU A 84 7.42 -6.45 3.92
CA LEU A 84 6.16 -7.11 3.60
C LEU A 84 6.29 -7.98 2.35
N LEU A 85 7.04 -7.53 1.35
CA LEU A 85 7.34 -8.32 0.16
C LEU A 85 8.10 -9.60 0.53
N LYS A 86 9.14 -9.46 1.36
CA LYS A 86 9.92 -10.60 1.84
C LYS A 86 9.06 -11.62 2.58
N GLY A 87 8.07 -11.15 3.32
CA GLY A 87 7.13 -12.00 4.04
C GLY A 87 5.96 -12.51 3.19
N ALA A 88 5.91 -12.19 1.90
CA ALA A 88 4.84 -12.55 0.99
C ALA A 88 3.46 -12.06 1.47
N ASN A 89 3.42 -10.80 1.93
CA ASN A 89 2.19 -10.21 2.45
C ASN A 89 1.12 -10.10 1.34
N PRO A 90 -0.05 -10.72 1.50
CA PRO A 90 -1.06 -10.73 0.45
C PRO A 90 -1.66 -9.34 0.17
N THR A 91 -1.77 -8.48 1.17
CA THR A 91 -2.31 -7.12 0.99
C THR A 91 -1.41 -6.29 0.07
N LEU A 92 -0.09 -6.36 0.28
CA LEU A 92 0.86 -5.67 -0.61
C LEU A 92 0.73 -6.17 -2.05
N ILE A 93 0.62 -7.49 -2.22
CA ILE A 93 0.49 -8.09 -3.55
C ILE A 93 -0.81 -7.63 -4.22
N GLU A 94 -1.90 -7.55 -3.48
CA GLU A 94 -3.18 -7.03 -3.99
C GLU A 94 -3.05 -5.57 -4.44
N TRP A 95 -2.32 -4.73 -3.68
CA TRP A 95 -2.09 -3.34 -4.10
C TRP A 95 -1.32 -3.29 -5.41
N LEU A 96 -0.28 -4.11 -5.56
CA LEU A 96 0.52 -4.15 -6.78
C LEU A 96 -0.27 -4.65 -8.00
N ASP A 97 -1.29 -5.45 -7.76
CA ASP A 97 -2.16 -6.00 -8.82
C ASP A 97 -3.37 -5.13 -9.12
N SER A 98 -3.56 -4.02 -8.40
CA SER A 98 -4.73 -3.17 -8.62
C SER A 98 -4.80 -2.71 -10.07
N PRO A 99 -5.96 -2.85 -10.72
CA PRO A 99 -6.14 -2.35 -12.09
C PRO A 99 -6.24 -0.83 -12.19
N VAL A 100 -6.41 -0.14 -11.05
CA VAL A 100 -6.49 1.32 -11.02
C VAL A 100 -5.25 1.87 -10.31
N VAL A 101 -4.34 2.43 -11.10
CA VAL A 101 -3.10 3.04 -10.62
C VAL A 101 -3.20 4.55 -10.79
N TYR A 102 -3.02 5.29 -9.70
CA TYR A 102 -3.08 6.76 -9.72
C TYR A 102 -1.74 7.40 -10.03
N GLN A 103 -0.67 6.80 -9.55
CA GLN A 103 0.69 7.33 -9.72
C GLN A 103 1.67 6.18 -9.62
N GLN A 104 2.72 6.18 -10.45
CA GLN A 104 3.82 5.23 -10.26
C GLN A 104 5.11 5.75 -10.89
N ASP A 105 6.22 5.44 -10.22
CA ASP A 105 7.55 5.50 -10.80
C ASP A 105 7.77 4.17 -11.51
N GLU A 106 7.64 4.15 -12.83
CA GLU A 106 7.60 2.90 -13.60
C GLU A 106 8.84 2.04 -13.42
N GLU A 107 10.02 2.64 -13.44
CA GLU A 107 11.28 1.91 -13.31
C GLU A 107 11.37 1.20 -11.96
N THR A 108 11.11 1.95 -10.87
CA THR A 108 11.17 1.41 -9.51
C THR A 108 10.11 0.33 -9.29
N ILE A 109 8.89 0.57 -9.72
CA ILE A 109 7.79 -0.36 -9.49
C ILE A 109 7.93 -1.60 -10.38
N THR A 110 8.41 -1.47 -11.60
CA THR A 110 8.70 -2.63 -12.45
C THR A 110 9.74 -3.54 -11.78
N ALA A 111 10.82 -2.97 -11.26
CA ALA A 111 11.83 -3.72 -10.53
C ALA A 111 11.25 -4.37 -9.26
N PHE A 112 10.42 -3.65 -8.54
CA PHE A 112 9.77 -4.16 -7.32
C PHE A 112 8.85 -5.34 -7.64
N LYS A 113 8.01 -5.22 -8.65
CA LYS A 113 7.11 -6.30 -9.08
C LYS A 113 7.88 -7.53 -9.55
N ALA A 114 9.04 -7.34 -10.20
CA ALA A 114 9.88 -8.45 -10.64
C ALA A 114 10.43 -9.27 -9.47
N MET A 115 10.51 -8.68 -8.27
CA MET A 115 10.95 -9.38 -7.07
C MET A 115 9.87 -10.25 -6.44
N VAL A 116 8.60 -10.03 -6.78
CA VAL A 116 7.47 -10.76 -6.18
C VAL A 116 7.62 -12.28 -6.30
N PRO A 117 7.93 -12.85 -7.50
CA PRO A 117 8.10 -14.30 -7.62
C PRO A 117 9.25 -14.87 -6.80
N MET A 118 10.27 -14.06 -6.50
CA MET A 118 11.41 -14.48 -5.70
C MET A 118 11.06 -14.68 -4.23
N TRP A 119 10.16 -13.86 -3.71
CA TRP A 119 9.78 -13.85 -2.29
C TRP A 119 8.41 -14.44 -2.04
N PHE A 120 7.55 -14.48 -3.06
CA PHE A 120 6.23 -15.09 -2.92
C PHE A 120 6.37 -16.59 -2.73
N SER A 121 5.84 -17.07 -1.61
CA SER A 121 5.78 -18.49 -1.31
C SER A 121 4.31 -18.86 -1.11
N PRO A 122 3.79 -19.87 -1.86
CA PRO A 122 2.43 -20.34 -1.64
C PRO A 122 2.19 -20.76 -0.19
N LEU A 123 3.21 -21.34 0.46
CA LEU A 123 3.11 -21.75 1.85
C LEU A 123 2.99 -20.54 2.78
N ARG A 124 3.82 -19.49 2.57
CA ARG A 124 3.75 -18.27 3.38
C ARG A 124 2.42 -17.56 3.19
N ALA A 125 1.94 -17.46 1.96
CA ALA A 125 0.64 -16.86 1.67
C ALA A 125 -0.48 -17.64 2.37
N ARG A 126 -0.42 -18.95 2.33
CA ARG A 126 -1.37 -19.83 3.04
C ARG A 126 -1.37 -19.56 4.53
N TRP A 127 -0.18 -19.43 5.14
CA TRP A 127 -0.05 -19.12 6.56
C TRP A 127 -0.60 -17.74 6.92
N HIS A 128 -0.37 -16.73 6.06
CA HIS A 128 -0.93 -15.39 6.26
C HIS A 128 -2.46 -15.42 6.25
N TYR A 129 -3.05 -16.08 5.27
CA TYR A 129 -4.52 -16.19 5.18
C TYR A 129 -5.08 -16.98 6.35
N TYR A 130 -4.44 -18.05 6.74
CA TYR A 130 -4.85 -18.85 7.89
C TYR A 130 -4.82 -18.03 9.18
N SER A 131 -3.75 -17.29 9.41
CA SER A 131 -3.59 -16.45 10.60
C SER A 131 -4.65 -15.34 10.64
N MET A 132 -4.93 -14.72 9.50
CA MET A 132 -5.98 -13.69 9.40
C MET A 132 -7.36 -14.28 9.69
N ALA A 133 -7.64 -15.48 9.17
CA ALA A 133 -8.91 -16.16 9.42
C ALA A 133 -9.06 -16.52 10.89
N GLN A 134 -8.01 -17.03 11.54
CA GLN A 134 -8.04 -17.32 12.97
C GLN A 134 -8.28 -16.07 13.81
N LYS A 135 -7.64 -14.97 13.46
CA LYS A 135 -7.79 -13.69 14.16
C LYS A 135 -9.21 -13.15 14.04
N ASN A 136 -9.79 -13.24 12.86
CA ASN A 136 -11.10 -12.66 12.56
C ASN A 136 -12.26 -13.60 12.93
N PHE A 137 -12.02 -14.89 12.96
CA PHE A 137 -13.03 -15.92 13.21
C PHE A 137 -12.55 -16.96 14.22
N PRO A 138 -12.23 -16.53 15.47
CA PRO A 138 -11.76 -17.47 16.48
C PRO A 138 -12.83 -18.53 16.76
N GLY A 139 -12.41 -19.80 16.81
CA GLY A 139 -13.29 -20.93 17.06
C GLY A 139 -13.83 -21.63 15.81
N TYR A 140 -13.51 -21.13 14.61
CA TYR A 140 -13.94 -21.74 13.34
C TYR A 140 -12.85 -22.55 12.63
N LEU A 141 -11.60 -22.39 13.02
CA LEU A 141 -10.48 -23.06 12.37
C LEU A 141 -9.76 -24.03 13.27
#